data_49f74e1e86e664845c46c7719183c26f
#
_entry.id   49f74e1e86e664845c46c7719183c26f
#
_cell.length_a   1.000
_cell.length_b   1.000
_cell.length_c   1.000
_cell.angle_alpha   90.00
_cell.angle_beta   90.00
_cell.angle_gamma   90.00
#
_symmetry.space_group_name_H-M   'P 1'
#
loop_
_entity.id
_entity.type
_entity.pdbx_description
1 polymer ?
#
loop_
_entity_poly.entity_id
_entity_poly.type
_entity_poly.pdbx_seq_one_letter_code
_entity_poly.pdbx_strand_id
1 'polypeptide(L)'
;MAVDMTEIKRNSDWYYANQDSLVPKYDGKFIAIIDCAVVGAYDTFANGVHAMLNAGHRPGTFIVHHCLTPEEEKRTYFFHTPRMNFVGAKT
;
A
#
# COMPACT_ATOMS: atom_id res chain seq x y z
N MET A 1 -3.12 20.17 11.35
CA MET A 1 -4.33 19.86 10.58
C MET A 1 -4.41 18.36 10.36
N ALA A 2 -5.58 17.82 10.54
CA ALA A 2 -5.77 16.37 10.38
C ALA A 2 -5.67 15.98 8.90
N VAL A 3 -5.13 14.81 8.65
CA VAL A 3 -5.09 14.24 7.31
C VAL A 3 -6.49 13.77 6.93
N ASP A 4 -6.91 14.12 5.73
CA ASP A 4 -8.19 13.65 5.21
C ASP A 4 -7.99 12.23 4.68
N MET A 5 -8.63 11.26 5.32
CA MET A 5 -8.47 9.85 4.96
C MET A 5 -9.26 9.46 3.72
N THR A 6 -10.05 10.37 3.17
CA THR A 6 -10.88 10.06 2.01
C THR A 6 -10.06 9.61 0.81
N GLU A 7 -8.98 10.33 0.52
CA GLU A 7 -8.12 9.99 -0.61
C GLU A 7 -7.37 8.69 -0.37
N ILE A 8 -6.90 8.48 0.85
CA ILE A 8 -6.21 7.25 1.20
C ILE A 8 -7.13 6.06 1.02
N LYS A 9 -8.35 6.15 1.55
CA LYS A 9 -9.33 5.08 1.43
C LYS A 9 -9.71 4.84 -0.03
N ARG A 10 -9.91 5.90 -0.79
CA ARG A 10 -10.30 5.77 -2.20
C ARG A 10 -9.22 5.05 -3.00
N ASN A 11 -7.97 5.40 -2.79
CA ASN A 11 -6.86 4.76 -3.49
C ASN A 11 -6.71 3.30 -3.05
N SER A 12 -6.88 3.04 -1.76
CA SER A 12 -6.80 1.68 -1.24
C SER A 12 -7.92 0.79 -1.78
N ASP A 13 -9.15 1.32 -1.78
CA ASP A 13 -10.30 0.58 -2.33
C ASP A 13 -10.08 0.29 -3.81
N TRP A 14 -9.55 1.26 -4.55
CA TRP A 14 -9.24 1.05 -5.96
C TRP A 14 -8.20 -0.05 -6.15
N TYR A 15 -7.16 -0.06 -5.29
CA TYR A 15 -6.14 -1.10 -5.37
C TYR A 15 -6.77 -2.49 -5.25
N TYR A 16 -7.60 -2.70 -4.23
CA TYR A 16 -8.19 -4.01 -4.00
C TYR A 16 -9.19 -4.39 -5.11
N ALA A 17 -9.86 -3.42 -5.68
CA ALA A 17 -10.77 -3.69 -6.79
C ALA A 17 -10.01 -4.11 -8.05
N ASN A 18 -8.74 -3.72 -8.17
CA ASN A 18 -7.94 -4.00 -9.38
C ASN A 18 -6.75 -4.90 -9.10
N GLN A 19 -6.68 -5.50 -7.92
CA GLN A 19 -5.53 -6.31 -7.50
C GLN A 19 -5.19 -7.40 -8.51
N ASP A 20 -6.19 -8.07 -9.03
CA ASP A 20 -5.96 -9.17 -9.98
C ASP A 20 -5.26 -8.71 -11.26
N SER A 21 -5.52 -7.46 -11.67
CA SER A 21 -4.89 -6.90 -12.86
C SER A 21 -3.52 -6.33 -12.56
N LEU A 22 -3.33 -5.84 -11.33
CA LEU A 22 -2.09 -5.18 -10.95
C LEU A 22 -0.97 -6.15 -10.61
N VAL A 23 -1.30 -7.27 -9.97
CA VAL A 23 -0.28 -8.22 -9.54
C VAL A 23 0.59 -8.71 -10.69
N PRO A 24 0.05 -9.13 -11.84
CA PRO A 24 0.91 -9.57 -12.94
C PRO A 24 1.89 -8.52 -13.44
N LYS A 25 1.52 -7.23 -13.31
CA LYS A 25 2.37 -6.14 -13.78
C LYS A 25 3.42 -5.73 -12.78
N TYR A 26 3.09 -5.78 -11.51
CA TYR A 26 3.92 -5.18 -10.46
C TYR A 26 4.23 -6.15 -9.33
N ASP A 27 4.23 -7.44 -9.60
CA ASP A 27 4.39 -8.48 -8.59
C ASP A 27 5.58 -8.19 -7.67
N GLY A 28 5.31 -8.10 -6.38
CA GLY A 28 6.33 -7.87 -5.37
C GLY A 28 6.81 -6.43 -5.24
N LYS A 29 6.35 -5.53 -6.10
CA LYS A 29 6.77 -4.13 -6.04
C LYS A 29 5.88 -3.31 -5.11
N PHE A 30 6.43 -2.21 -4.63
CA PHE A 30 5.65 -1.21 -3.89
C PHE A 30 5.19 -0.16 -4.89
N ILE A 31 3.89 -0.09 -5.11
CA ILE A 31 3.32 0.81 -6.12
C ILE A 31 2.74 2.05 -5.47
N ALA A 32 3.01 3.19 -6.09
CA ALA A 32 2.45 4.47 -5.64
C ALA A 32 1.16 4.72 -6.41
N ILE A 33 0.10 4.99 -5.67
CA ILE A 33 -1.24 5.18 -6.24
C ILE A 33 -1.77 6.55 -5.82
N ILE A 34 -2.18 7.34 -6.81
CA ILE A 34 -2.82 8.62 -6.57
C ILE A 34 -3.94 8.77 -7.61
N ASP A 35 -5.07 9.31 -7.17
CA ASP A 35 -6.25 9.51 -8.02
C ASP A 35 -6.66 8.21 -8.73
N CYS A 36 -6.60 7.10 -8.00
CA CYS A 36 -6.98 5.78 -8.50
C CYS A 36 -6.18 5.37 -9.75
N ALA A 37 -4.87 5.67 -9.71
CA ALA A 37 -3.97 5.29 -10.80
C ALA A 37 -2.58 5.02 -10.25
N VAL A 38 -1.89 4.02 -10.83
CA VAL A 38 -0.52 3.73 -10.47
C VAL A 38 0.39 4.72 -11.19
N VAL A 39 1.20 5.45 -10.42
CA VAL A 39 2.11 6.45 -10.99
C VAL A 39 3.58 6.04 -10.85
N GLY A 40 3.88 4.95 -10.18
CA GLY A 40 5.25 4.46 -10.07
C GLY A 40 5.30 3.13 -9.35
N ALA A 41 6.41 2.42 -9.54
CA ALA A 41 6.65 1.13 -8.88
C ALA A 41 8.08 1.16 -8.33
N TYR A 42 8.26 0.68 -7.10
CA TYR A 42 9.52 0.82 -6.39
C TYR A 42 9.85 -0.47 -5.65
N ASP A 43 11.11 -0.64 -5.30
CA ASP A 43 11.58 -1.86 -4.63
C ASP A 43 11.29 -1.85 -3.13
N THR A 44 11.16 -0.66 -2.53
CA THR A 44 10.87 -0.55 -1.10
C THR A 44 9.79 0.48 -0.87
N PHE A 45 9.13 0.35 0.29
CA PHE A 45 8.13 1.33 0.71
C PHE A 45 8.74 2.73 0.81
N ALA A 46 9.91 2.81 1.43
CA ALA A 46 10.57 4.11 1.63
C ALA A 46 10.89 4.79 0.31
N ASN A 47 11.38 4.02 -0.68
CA ASN A 47 11.67 4.59 -1.99
C ASN A 47 10.40 5.17 -2.64
N GLY A 48 9.29 4.46 -2.50
CA GLY A 48 8.02 4.93 -3.05
C GLY A 48 7.57 6.21 -2.40
N VAL A 49 7.61 6.27 -1.08
CA VAL A 49 7.21 7.47 -0.35
C VAL A 49 8.10 8.65 -0.71
N HIS A 50 9.43 8.44 -0.73
CA HIS A 50 10.36 9.52 -1.08
C HIS A 50 10.13 10.04 -2.48
N ALA A 51 9.88 9.15 -3.44
CA ALA A 51 9.63 9.56 -4.82
C ALA A 51 8.38 10.41 -4.91
N MET A 52 7.32 10.05 -4.19
CA MET A 52 6.08 10.81 -4.23
C MET A 52 6.26 12.19 -3.59
N LEU A 53 6.96 12.26 -2.46
CA LEU A 53 7.21 13.53 -1.79
C LEU A 53 8.11 14.41 -2.65
N ASN A 54 9.14 13.84 -3.28
CA ASN A 54 10.04 14.60 -4.15
C ASN A 54 9.31 15.13 -5.39
N ALA A 55 8.28 14.44 -5.84
CA ALA A 55 7.47 14.90 -6.97
C ALA A 55 6.46 15.98 -6.58
N GLY A 56 6.39 16.33 -5.30
CA GLY A 56 5.52 17.40 -4.84
C GLY A 56 4.16 16.97 -4.35
N HIS A 57 3.93 15.66 -4.23
CA HIS A 57 2.65 15.16 -3.71
C HIS A 57 2.62 15.27 -2.20
N ARG A 58 1.50 15.71 -1.67
CA ARG A 58 1.37 15.88 -0.22
C ARG A 58 0.93 14.57 0.45
N PRO A 59 1.41 14.32 1.68
CA PRO A 59 0.93 13.16 2.45
C PRO A 59 -0.60 13.19 2.54
N GLY A 60 -1.21 12.03 2.43
CA GLY A 60 -2.66 11.92 2.48
C GLY A 60 -3.33 11.96 1.11
N THR A 61 -2.60 12.31 0.05
CA THR A 61 -3.16 12.32 -1.29
C THR A 61 -2.80 11.08 -2.09
N PHE A 62 -1.85 10.29 -1.60
CA PHE A 62 -1.39 9.07 -2.28
C PHE A 62 -1.19 7.96 -1.26
N ILE A 63 -1.07 6.73 -1.77
CA ILE A 63 -0.62 5.60 -0.96
C ILE A 63 0.52 4.91 -1.68
N VAL A 64 1.33 4.16 -0.91
CA VAL A 64 2.33 3.25 -1.46
C VAL A 64 1.95 1.87 -0.94
N HIS A 65 1.61 0.97 -1.83
CA HIS A 65 1.06 -0.33 -1.46
C HIS A 65 1.93 -1.46 -2.01
N HIS A 66 2.16 -2.48 -1.17
CA HIS A 66 2.93 -3.65 -1.60
C HIS A 66 2.02 -4.51 -2.49
N CYS A 67 2.40 -4.65 -3.76
CA CYS A 67 1.56 -5.35 -4.74
C CYS A 67 1.77 -6.85 -4.63
N LEU A 68 0.88 -7.50 -3.92
CA LEU A 68 0.94 -8.95 -3.64
C LEU A 68 -0.40 -9.58 -3.96
N THR A 69 -0.39 -10.91 -4.20
CA THR A 69 -1.65 -11.64 -4.27
C THR A 69 -2.32 -11.61 -2.90
N PRO A 70 -3.65 -11.84 -2.85
CA PRO A 70 -4.34 -11.89 -1.56
C PRO A 70 -3.71 -12.89 -0.60
N GLU A 71 -3.27 -14.04 -1.09
CA GLU A 71 -2.64 -15.05 -0.25
C GLU A 71 -1.29 -14.60 0.27
N GLU A 72 -0.48 -13.98 -0.59
CA GLU A 72 0.81 -13.46 -0.19
C GLU A 72 0.67 -12.34 0.81
N GLU A 73 -0.33 -11.49 0.60
CA GLU A 73 -0.59 -10.39 1.51
C GLU A 73 -0.96 -10.90 2.90
N LYS A 74 -1.83 -11.90 2.99
CA LYS A 74 -2.18 -12.51 4.25
C LYS A 74 -0.96 -13.08 4.94
N ARG A 75 -0.14 -13.83 4.21
CA ARG A 75 1.05 -14.46 4.77
C ARG A 75 2.03 -13.43 5.29
N THR A 76 2.22 -12.34 4.54
CA THR A 76 3.20 -11.33 4.90
C THR A 76 2.73 -10.44 6.04
N TYR A 77 1.47 -10.01 6.01
CA TYR A 77 1.00 -8.97 6.91
C TYR A 77 0.07 -9.45 8.01
N PHE A 78 -0.48 -10.66 7.89
CA PHE A 78 -1.44 -11.15 8.87
C PHE A 78 -0.99 -12.39 9.61
N PHE A 79 -0.13 -13.22 9.00
CA PHE A 79 0.33 -14.45 9.64
C PHE A 79 1.76 -14.36 10.16
N HIS A 80 2.54 -13.43 9.67
CA HIS A 80 3.91 -13.26 10.13
C HIS A 80 4.07 -12.19 11.20
N THR A 81 3.10 -11.31 11.34
CA THR A 81 3.11 -10.34 12.44
C THR A 81 2.75 -11.07 13.72
N PRO A 82 3.55 -11.02 14.67
CA PRO A 82 3.27 -11.67 15.93
C PRO A 82 2.13 -11.01 16.68
N ARG A 83 2.03 -11.02 16.58
CA ARG A 83 1.49 -10.76 17.21
C ARG A 83 0.92 -10.11 17.70
N MET A 84 0.70 -9.78 17.31
CA MET A 84 0.31 -9.41 17.56
C MET A 84 -0.28 -9.44 18.16
N ASN A 85 -0.07 -9.61 18.09
CA ASN A 85 -0.37 -9.70 18.63
C ASN A 85 -1.12 -9.61 19.20
N PHE A 86 -1.30 -9.63 19.11
CA PHE A 86 -1.69 -9.56 19.67
C PHE A 86 -2.07 -9.61 20.39
N VAL A 87 -2.30 -9.52 20.40
CA VAL A 87 -2.38 -9.70 21.08
C VAL A 87 -2.63 -9.87 21.68
N GLY A 88 -2.88 -9.73 21.84
CA GLY A 88 -2.73 -9.89 22.49
C GLY A 88 -2.92 -10.33 22.96
N ALA A 89 -2.98 -10.48 22.96
CA ALA A 89 -2.71 -10.88 23.34
C ALA A 89 -2.47 -11.34 23.79
N LYS A 90 -2.22 -11.41 23.97
CA LYS A 90 -1.58 -11.74 24.20
C LYS A 90 -1.23 -11.72 24.57
N THR A 91 -1.35 -11.57 24.60
CA THR A 91 -0.65 -11.48 24.71
C THR A 91 -0.43 -11.53 24.87
#